data_b762e2f6a0ceaccaeda65ef9a75f5de7
#
_entry.id   b762e2f6a0ceaccaeda65ef9a75f5de7
#
_cell.length_a   1.000
_cell.length_b   1.000
_cell.length_c   1.000
_cell.angle_alpha   90.00
_cell.angle_beta   90.00
_cell.angle_gamma   90.00
#
_symmetry.space_group_name_H-M   'P 1'
#
loop_
_entity.id
_entity.type
_entity.pdbx_description
1 polymer ?
#
loop_
_entity_poly.entity_id
_entity_poly.type
_entity_poly.pdbx_seq_one_letter_code
_entity_poly.pdbx_strand_id
1 'polypeptide(L)'
;NPREIFAQRLAGQLSAPRAAEARAPANIALAKYWGKRDKALNLPMNSSLSISLARWGTRTRIAPSDRDQLHFNGQALSTDDPAAKRIWEFVNLYRQGLEAPLAIETNNTIPTAAGLASSASGFAALTRALDIAFASNLPLETLSELARFGSGSATRSFWHGFVRWDRGARADGSDSFARLLPQDWPEFRIALLPVDTGPKAQSSRQGMGHTLKTSPLYTA
;
A
#
# COMPACT_ATOMS: atom_id res chain seq x y z
N ASN A 1 10.48 -11.86 10.34
CA ASN A 1 10.43 -11.59 8.88
C ASN A 1 8.97 -11.37 8.42
N PRO A 2 8.72 -10.86 7.18
CA PRO A 2 7.34 -10.61 6.71
C PRO A 2 6.40 -11.81 6.78
N ARG A 3 6.87 -13.02 6.45
CA ARG A 3 6.05 -14.24 6.48
C ARG A 3 5.57 -14.57 7.88
N GLU A 4 6.41 -14.43 8.89
CA GLU A 4 6.05 -14.68 10.30
C GLU A 4 5.00 -13.68 10.78
N ILE A 5 5.14 -12.40 10.41
CA ILE A 5 4.17 -11.36 10.78
C ILE A 5 2.81 -11.66 10.15
N PHE A 6 2.78 -11.98 8.84
CA PHE A 6 1.53 -12.36 8.17
C PHE A 6 0.93 -13.63 8.80
N ALA A 7 1.73 -14.67 9.06
CA ALA A 7 1.25 -15.89 9.71
C ALA A 7 0.64 -15.59 11.08
N GLN A 8 1.28 -14.76 11.88
CA GLN A 8 0.78 -14.37 13.20
C GLN A 8 -0.53 -13.57 13.12
N ARG A 9 -0.62 -12.61 12.17
CA ARG A 9 -1.81 -11.76 12.01
C ARG A 9 -3.01 -12.49 11.40
N LEU A 10 -2.74 -13.48 10.56
CA LEU A 10 -3.76 -14.26 9.83
C LEU A 10 -4.04 -15.63 10.45
N ALA A 11 -3.41 -15.97 11.58
CA ALA A 11 -3.49 -17.30 12.18
C ALA A 11 -4.94 -17.77 12.41
N GLY A 12 -5.33 -18.82 11.71
CA GLY A 12 -6.66 -19.45 11.83
C GLY A 12 -7.82 -18.62 11.27
N GLN A 13 -7.56 -17.51 10.57
CA GLN A 13 -8.59 -16.59 10.09
C GLN A 13 -8.85 -16.65 8.58
N LEU A 14 -8.09 -17.46 7.83
CA LEU A 14 -8.26 -17.56 6.39
C LEU A 14 -9.30 -18.61 6.01
N SER A 15 -10.29 -18.19 5.22
CA SER A 15 -11.26 -19.06 4.55
C SER A 15 -10.90 -19.24 3.08
N ALA A 16 -11.53 -20.19 2.39
CA ALA A 16 -11.45 -20.27 0.94
C ALA A 16 -11.87 -18.91 0.31
N PRO A 17 -11.12 -18.41 -0.68
CA PRO A 17 -11.39 -17.08 -1.21
C PRO A 17 -12.72 -17.03 -1.95
N ARG A 18 -13.39 -15.89 -1.82
CA ARG A 18 -14.62 -15.52 -2.55
C ARG A 18 -14.38 -14.26 -3.37
N ALA A 19 -15.32 -13.97 -4.28
CA ALA A 19 -15.30 -12.70 -5.01
C ALA A 19 -15.40 -11.52 -4.03
N ALA A 20 -14.53 -10.54 -4.22
CA ALA A 20 -14.43 -9.36 -3.38
C ALA A 20 -14.04 -8.13 -4.19
N GLU A 21 -14.46 -6.98 -3.71
CA GLU A 21 -14.05 -5.68 -4.24
C GLU A 21 -13.72 -4.74 -3.08
N ALA A 22 -12.65 -3.98 -3.22
CA ALA A 22 -12.32 -2.92 -2.28
C ALA A 22 -11.78 -1.68 -3.01
N ARG A 23 -11.91 -0.54 -2.33
CA ARG A 23 -11.34 0.75 -2.76
C ARG A 23 -10.47 1.32 -1.66
N ALA A 24 -9.42 2.05 -2.08
CA ALA A 24 -8.59 2.81 -1.17
C ALA A 24 -8.24 4.16 -1.79
N PRO A 25 -8.30 5.26 -1.01
CA PRO A 25 -7.97 6.59 -1.51
C PRO A 25 -6.46 6.70 -1.74
N ALA A 26 -6.07 7.48 -2.74
CA ALA A 26 -4.72 8.01 -2.80
C ALA A 26 -4.50 8.98 -1.66
N ASN A 27 -3.25 9.18 -1.28
CA ASN A 27 -2.89 10.14 -0.25
C ASN A 27 -1.74 11.03 -0.69
N ILE A 28 -1.74 12.27 -0.21
CA ILE A 28 -0.62 13.20 -0.36
C ILE A 28 0.00 13.43 1.00
N ALA A 29 1.29 13.13 1.11
CA ALA A 29 2.02 13.35 2.34
C ALA A 29 2.35 14.84 2.52
N LEU A 30 1.95 15.39 3.68
CA LEU A 30 2.26 16.72 4.17
C LEU A 30 3.58 16.70 4.95
N ALA A 31 3.78 15.67 5.80
CA ALA A 31 5.08 15.31 6.36
C ALA A 31 5.50 13.97 5.72
N LYS A 32 6.61 14.00 4.98
CA LYS A 32 7.00 12.88 4.11
C LYS A 32 7.52 11.70 4.90
N TYR A 33 7.08 10.49 4.51
CA TYR A 33 7.81 9.26 4.75
C TYR A 33 9.06 9.26 3.88
N TRP A 34 10.23 9.29 4.50
CA TRP A 34 11.49 9.30 3.77
C TRP A 34 12.55 8.49 4.52
N GLY A 35 13.08 7.45 3.87
CA GLY A 35 14.03 6.54 4.47
C GLY A 35 13.42 5.38 5.26
N LYS A 36 14.21 4.31 5.41
CA LYS A 36 13.82 3.10 6.11
C LYS A 36 14.86 2.75 7.17
N ARG A 37 14.43 2.58 8.43
CA ARG A 37 15.26 2.03 9.51
C ARG A 37 15.42 0.51 9.40
N ASP A 38 14.44 -0.16 8.80
CA ASP A 38 14.50 -1.57 8.44
C ASP A 38 13.91 -1.77 7.04
N LYS A 39 14.70 -2.37 6.14
CA LYS A 39 14.30 -2.60 4.74
C LYS A 39 13.41 -3.82 4.59
N ALA A 40 13.66 -4.90 5.36
CA ALA A 40 12.90 -6.14 5.27
C ALA A 40 11.48 -5.97 5.78
N LEU A 41 11.32 -5.27 6.90
CA LEU A 41 10.04 -4.96 7.50
C LEU A 41 9.42 -3.66 6.96
N ASN A 42 10.10 -2.97 6.05
CA ASN A 42 9.68 -1.68 5.47
C ASN A 42 9.35 -0.62 6.53
N LEU A 43 10.10 -0.62 7.66
CA LEU A 43 9.89 0.30 8.77
C LEU A 43 10.47 1.68 8.45
N PRO A 44 9.73 2.77 8.75
CA PRO A 44 10.14 4.12 8.41
C PRO A 44 11.19 4.66 9.40
N MET A 45 12.04 5.59 8.95
CA MET A 45 12.94 6.34 9.83
C MET A 45 12.21 7.42 10.63
N ASN A 46 11.13 7.96 10.10
CA ASN A 46 10.34 9.03 10.73
C ASN A 46 8.85 8.77 10.58
N SER A 47 8.04 9.30 11.49
CA SER A 47 6.60 9.35 11.34
C SER A 47 6.22 10.27 10.17
N SER A 48 5.06 10.04 9.59
CA SER A 48 4.60 10.82 8.43
C SER A 48 3.11 11.13 8.54
N LEU A 49 2.71 12.23 7.90
CA LEU A 49 1.33 12.71 7.87
C LEU A 49 0.89 12.87 6.43
N SER A 50 -0.32 12.43 6.12
CA SER A 50 -0.93 12.64 4.81
C SER A 50 -2.39 13.04 4.94
N ILE A 51 -2.91 13.61 3.85
CA ILE A 51 -4.34 13.77 3.65
C ILE A 51 -4.79 12.88 2.48
N SER A 52 -5.96 12.28 2.60
CA SER A 52 -6.54 11.47 1.53
C SER A 52 -7.11 12.34 0.41
N LEU A 53 -7.05 11.85 -0.84
CA LEU A 53 -7.64 12.50 -2.01
C LEU A 53 -9.09 12.05 -2.24
N ALA A 54 -9.82 11.75 -1.19
CA ALA A 54 -11.24 11.38 -1.20
C ALA A 54 -11.57 10.33 -2.27
N ARG A 55 -12.17 10.75 -3.41
CA ARG A 55 -12.62 9.88 -4.49
C ARG A 55 -11.53 9.35 -5.40
N TRP A 56 -10.33 9.96 -5.37
CA TRP A 56 -9.20 9.55 -6.19
C TRP A 56 -8.42 8.43 -5.50
N GLY A 57 -8.21 7.32 -6.18
CA GLY A 57 -7.51 6.19 -5.58
C GLY A 57 -7.44 4.98 -6.49
N THR A 58 -7.50 3.80 -5.89
CA THR A 58 -7.48 2.52 -6.60
C THR A 58 -8.68 1.67 -6.18
N ARG A 59 -9.23 0.95 -7.14
CA ARG A 59 -10.23 -0.10 -6.95
C ARG A 59 -9.60 -1.43 -7.34
N THR A 60 -9.72 -2.42 -6.47
CA THR A 60 -9.24 -3.78 -6.73
C THR A 60 -10.40 -4.77 -6.58
N ARG A 61 -10.55 -5.63 -7.58
CA ARG A 61 -11.44 -6.80 -7.58
C ARG A 61 -10.60 -8.06 -7.49
N ILE A 62 -11.10 -9.03 -6.76
CA ILE A 62 -10.50 -10.36 -6.64
C ILE A 62 -11.61 -11.38 -6.86
N ALA A 63 -11.32 -12.42 -7.62
CA ALA A 63 -12.20 -13.59 -7.76
C ALA A 63 -11.36 -14.88 -7.73
N PRO A 64 -11.90 -15.99 -7.22
CA PRO A 64 -11.30 -17.30 -7.43
C PRO A 64 -11.14 -17.59 -8.93
N SER A 65 -10.09 -18.31 -9.31
CA SER A 65 -9.76 -18.60 -10.70
C SER A 65 -9.03 -19.95 -10.80
N ASP A 66 -8.92 -20.50 -11.99
CA ASP A 66 -8.14 -21.74 -12.22
C ASP A 66 -6.63 -21.50 -12.23
N ARG A 67 -6.21 -20.25 -12.43
CA ARG A 67 -4.81 -19.81 -12.43
C ARG A 67 -4.69 -18.36 -11.98
N ASP A 68 -3.52 -17.98 -11.52
CA ASP A 68 -3.21 -16.59 -11.18
C ASP A 68 -3.23 -15.69 -12.41
N GLN A 69 -4.04 -14.63 -12.36
CA GLN A 69 -4.21 -13.63 -13.42
C GLN A 69 -4.23 -12.23 -12.82
N LEU A 70 -3.53 -11.30 -13.47
CA LEU A 70 -3.47 -9.91 -13.01
C LEU A 70 -3.74 -8.95 -14.16
N HIS A 71 -4.74 -8.10 -14.00
CA HIS A 71 -5.04 -7.00 -14.90
C HIS A 71 -4.82 -5.66 -14.17
N PHE A 72 -4.12 -4.76 -14.82
CA PHE A 72 -3.87 -3.41 -14.33
C PHE A 72 -4.38 -2.39 -15.34
N ASN A 73 -5.34 -1.55 -14.95
CA ASN A 73 -6.01 -0.57 -15.83
C ASN A 73 -6.51 -1.21 -17.16
N GLY A 74 -7.11 -2.39 -17.06
CA GLY A 74 -7.66 -3.14 -18.19
C GLY A 74 -6.62 -3.91 -19.03
N GLN A 75 -5.33 -3.83 -18.71
CA GLN A 75 -4.28 -4.56 -19.41
C GLN A 75 -3.81 -5.76 -18.59
N ALA A 76 -3.72 -6.94 -19.22
CA ALA A 76 -3.12 -8.10 -18.60
C ALA A 76 -1.61 -7.87 -18.39
N LEU A 77 -1.12 -8.11 -17.17
CA LEU A 77 0.30 -8.05 -16.87
C LEU A 77 0.91 -9.46 -16.97
N SER A 78 2.06 -9.53 -17.66
CA SER A 78 2.87 -10.75 -17.69
C SER A 78 3.41 -11.06 -16.27
N THR A 79 3.61 -12.34 -15.98
CA THR A 79 4.28 -12.79 -14.76
C THR A 79 5.71 -12.27 -14.61
N ASP A 80 6.34 -11.90 -15.73
CA ASP A 80 7.69 -11.32 -15.75
C ASP A 80 7.73 -9.82 -15.46
N ASP A 81 6.60 -9.15 -15.53
CA ASP A 81 6.50 -7.72 -15.20
C ASP A 81 6.91 -7.48 -13.72
N PRO A 82 7.82 -6.54 -13.45
CA PRO A 82 8.28 -6.26 -12.09
C PRO A 82 7.16 -5.81 -11.13
N ALA A 83 6.12 -5.15 -11.64
CA ALA A 83 4.98 -4.77 -10.83
C ALA A 83 4.12 -5.99 -10.50
N ALA A 84 3.92 -6.91 -11.47
CA ALA A 84 3.21 -8.15 -11.27
C ALA A 84 3.93 -9.04 -10.23
N LYS A 85 5.24 -9.25 -10.37
CA LYS A 85 6.06 -10.00 -9.41
C LYS A 85 5.86 -9.48 -7.98
N ARG A 86 5.94 -8.17 -7.78
CA ARG A 86 5.76 -7.54 -6.47
C ARG A 86 4.36 -7.72 -5.91
N ILE A 87 3.32 -7.66 -6.76
CA ILE A 87 1.94 -7.90 -6.33
C ILE A 87 1.77 -9.35 -5.90
N TRP A 88 2.26 -10.31 -6.68
CA TRP A 88 2.17 -11.72 -6.34
C TRP A 88 3.00 -12.10 -5.11
N GLU A 89 4.18 -11.54 -4.92
CA GLU A 89 4.94 -11.69 -3.67
C GLU A 89 4.10 -11.28 -2.47
N PHE A 90 3.39 -10.16 -2.55
CA PHE A 90 2.52 -9.69 -1.48
C PHE A 90 1.29 -10.60 -1.29
N VAL A 91 0.63 -11.01 -2.37
CA VAL A 91 -0.51 -11.95 -2.33
C VAL A 91 -0.08 -13.28 -1.70
N ASN A 92 1.10 -13.77 -2.02
CA ASN A 92 1.64 -15.02 -1.46
C ASN A 92 1.94 -14.92 0.05
N LEU A 93 2.33 -13.73 0.55
CA LEU A 93 2.39 -13.48 2.00
C LEU A 93 1.01 -13.61 2.63
N TYR A 94 -0.04 -13.13 1.97
CA TYR A 94 -1.41 -13.21 2.48
C TYR A 94 -1.99 -14.62 2.42
N ARG A 95 -1.76 -15.37 1.34
CA ARG A 95 -2.25 -16.75 1.16
C ARG A 95 -1.68 -17.77 2.16
N GLN A 96 -0.54 -17.51 2.76
CA GLN A 96 0.11 -18.41 3.73
C GLN A 96 0.28 -19.84 3.22
N GLY A 97 0.57 -20.01 1.94
CA GLY A 97 0.73 -21.32 1.30
C GLY A 97 -0.57 -22.01 0.85
N LEU A 98 -1.73 -21.38 1.01
CA LEU A 98 -2.96 -21.90 0.44
C LEU A 98 -2.88 -21.93 -1.10
N GLU A 99 -3.20 -23.07 -1.68
CA GLU A 99 -3.38 -23.21 -3.14
C GLU A 99 -4.74 -22.64 -3.53
N ALA A 100 -4.79 -21.33 -3.73
CA ALA A 100 -5.99 -20.60 -4.06
C ALA A 100 -5.67 -19.58 -5.16
N PRO A 101 -5.68 -20.01 -6.44
CA PRO A 101 -5.43 -19.11 -7.55
C PRO A 101 -6.49 -18.01 -7.65
N LEU A 102 -6.06 -16.80 -8.03
CA LEU A 102 -6.88 -15.62 -8.04
C LEU A 102 -6.79 -14.87 -9.38
N ALA A 103 -7.93 -14.41 -9.87
CA ALA A 103 -8.00 -13.34 -10.85
C ALA A 103 -8.09 -11.99 -10.12
N ILE A 104 -7.10 -11.13 -10.33
CA ILE A 104 -7.01 -9.80 -9.72
C ILE A 104 -7.12 -8.75 -10.82
N GLU A 105 -8.06 -7.84 -10.67
CA GLU A 105 -8.22 -6.67 -11.51
C GLU A 105 -8.04 -5.41 -10.64
N THR A 106 -7.07 -4.56 -10.96
CA THR A 106 -6.83 -3.32 -10.23
C THR A 106 -6.84 -2.12 -11.17
N ASN A 107 -7.62 -1.11 -10.83
CA ASN A 107 -7.84 0.07 -11.65
C ASN A 107 -7.61 1.34 -10.84
N ASN A 108 -6.77 2.24 -11.36
CA ASN A 108 -6.55 3.55 -10.79
C ASN A 108 -7.60 4.53 -11.31
N THR A 109 -8.20 5.29 -10.39
CA THR A 109 -9.08 6.41 -10.73
C THR A 109 -8.34 7.76 -10.71
N ILE A 110 -7.03 7.73 -10.41
CA ILE A 110 -6.17 8.90 -10.40
C ILE A 110 -5.81 9.24 -11.85
N PRO A 111 -5.88 10.52 -12.27
CA PRO A 111 -5.37 10.90 -13.58
C PRO A 111 -3.92 10.45 -13.74
N THR A 112 -3.62 9.72 -14.79
CA THR A 112 -2.30 9.11 -15.07
C THR A 112 -1.18 10.16 -15.10
N ALA A 113 -1.54 11.38 -15.47
CA ALA A 113 -0.68 12.55 -15.57
C ALA A 113 -0.29 13.24 -14.25
N ALA A 114 -0.91 12.87 -13.13
CA ALA A 114 -0.74 13.62 -11.88
C ALA A 114 0.51 13.26 -11.06
N GLY A 115 1.40 12.39 -11.57
CA GLY A 115 2.61 11.98 -10.86
C GLY A 115 2.36 11.34 -9.49
N LEU A 116 1.11 11.06 -9.15
CA LEU A 116 0.69 10.47 -7.90
C LEU A 116 1.09 9.00 -7.85
N ALA A 117 1.74 8.63 -6.76
CA ALA A 117 2.18 7.26 -6.55
C ALA A 117 0.96 6.33 -6.38
N SER A 118 0.56 5.63 -7.44
CA SER A 118 -0.54 4.65 -7.41
C SER A 118 -0.26 3.47 -6.46
N SER A 119 1.00 3.23 -6.09
CA SER A 119 1.36 2.14 -5.17
C SER A 119 0.77 2.28 -3.77
N ALA A 120 0.47 3.49 -3.30
CA ALA A 120 -0.13 3.73 -1.99
C ALA A 120 -1.56 3.17 -1.94
N SER A 121 -2.44 3.71 -2.79
CA SER A 121 -3.82 3.25 -2.90
C SER A 121 -3.92 1.83 -3.44
N GLY A 122 -3.03 1.43 -4.36
CA GLY A 122 -3.00 0.10 -4.95
C GLY A 122 -2.82 -1.00 -3.90
N PHE A 123 -1.78 -0.94 -3.08
CA PHE A 123 -1.56 -1.94 -2.04
C PHE A 123 -2.57 -1.87 -0.90
N ALA A 124 -3.11 -0.69 -0.58
CA ALA A 124 -4.18 -0.59 0.40
C ALA A 124 -5.50 -1.22 -0.11
N ALA A 125 -5.89 -0.95 -1.37
CA ALA A 125 -7.05 -1.57 -1.99
C ALA A 125 -6.89 -3.09 -2.11
N LEU A 126 -5.70 -3.57 -2.52
CA LEU A 126 -5.37 -4.98 -2.60
C LEU A 126 -5.47 -5.66 -1.22
N THR A 127 -4.88 -5.07 -0.18
CA THR A 127 -4.94 -5.61 1.18
C THR A 127 -6.39 -5.73 1.68
N ARG A 128 -7.22 -4.70 1.47
CA ARG A 128 -8.64 -4.76 1.83
C ARG A 128 -9.41 -5.78 1.01
N ALA A 129 -9.14 -5.90 -0.29
CA ALA A 129 -9.78 -6.88 -1.14
C ALA A 129 -9.41 -8.32 -0.73
N LEU A 130 -8.16 -8.56 -0.36
CA LEU A 130 -7.71 -9.85 0.18
C LEU A 130 -8.37 -10.16 1.53
N ASP A 131 -8.48 -9.18 2.44
CA ASP A 131 -9.17 -9.34 3.72
C ASP A 131 -10.63 -9.78 3.54
N ILE A 132 -11.34 -9.13 2.62
CA ILE A 132 -12.73 -9.49 2.28
C ILE A 132 -12.79 -10.86 1.59
N ALA A 133 -11.89 -11.12 0.63
CA ALA A 133 -11.88 -12.37 -0.15
C ALA A 133 -11.63 -13.59 0.73
N PHE A 134 -10.68 -13.53 1.64
CA PHE A 134 -10.33 -14.61 2.57
C PHE A 134 -11.09 -14.56 3.89
N ALA A 135 -11.99 -13.58 4.07
CA ALA A 135 -12.83 -13.38 5.27
C ALA A 135 -12.02 -13.28 6.57
N SER A 136 -10.83 -12.70 6.52
CA SER A 136 -9.96 -12.57 7.70
C SER A 136 -10.43 -11.51 8.71
N ASN A 137 -11.25 -10.54 8.29
CA ASN A 137 -11.91 -9.55 9.13
C ASN A 137 -10.96 -8.81 10.10
N LEU A 138 -9.80 -8.41 9.61
CA LEU A 138 -8.77 -7.76 10.41
C LEU A 138 -9.13 -6.29 10.73
N PRO A 139 -8.73 -5.77 11.90
CA PRO A 139 -8.80 -4.34 12.19
C PRO A 139 -8.03 -3.51 11.15
N LEU A 140 -8.48 -2.27 10.90
CA LEU A 140 -7.83 -1.39 9.91
C LEU A 140 -6.37 -1.10 10.22
N GLU A 141 -6.00 -1.01 11.50
CA GLU A 141 -4.62 -0.84 11.95
C GLU A 141 -3.75 -2.04 11.54
N THR A 142 -4.28 -3.25 11.67
CA THR A 142 -3.59 -4.47 11.23
C THR A 142 -3.47 -4.50 9.70
N LEU A 143 -4.53 -4.15 8.97
CA LEU A 143 -4.46 -4.03 7.50
C LEU A 143 -3.43 -2.97 7.07
N SER A 144 -3.36 -1.85 7.79
CA SER A 144 -2.34 -0.82 7.58
C SER A 144 -0.92 -1.36 7.81
N GLU A 145 -0.72 -2.13 8.88
CA GLU A 145 0.55 -2.83 9.15
C GLU A 145 0.93 -3.77 8.01
N LEU A 146 0.01 -4.62 7.55
CA LEU A 146 0.25 -5.57 6.47
C LEU A 146 0.52 -4.87 5.12
N ALA A 147 -0.26 -3.85 4.77
CA ALA A 147 -0.08 -3.09 3.53
C ALA A 147 1.30 -2.42 3.43
N ARG A 148 1.95 -2.14 4.55
CA ARG A 148 3.32 -1.61 4.63
C ARG A 148 4.31 -2.45 3.83
N PHE A 149 4.16 -3.76 3.86
CA PHE A 149 5.07 -4.69 3.15
C PHE A 149 4.95 -4.54 1.63
N GLY A 150 3.78 -4.24 1.11
CA GLY A 150 3.58 -3.89 -0.29
C GLY A 150 4.11 -2.49 -0.61
N SER A 151 3.71 -1.48 0.14
CA SER A 151 4.16 -0.09 -0.01
C SER A 151 4.06 0.66 1.32
N GLY A 152 5.16 1.28 1.78
CA GLY A 152 5.13 2.05 3.02
C GLY A 152 4.05 3.12 3.06
N SER A 153 3.84 3.85 1.96
CA SER A 153 2.78 4.86 1.88
C SER A 153 1.36 4.28 1.88
N ALA A 154 1.19 2.98 1.60
CA ALA A 154 -0.11 2.32 1.63
C ALA A 154 -0.71 2.28 3.04
N THR A 155 0.11 2.29 4.09
CA THR A 155 -0.33 2.38 5.49
C THR A 155 -1.37 3.47 5.71
N ARG A 156 -1.26 4.60 5.01
CA ARG A 156 -2.11 5.78 5.18
C ARG A 156 -3.31 5.85 4.23
N SER A 157 -3.55 4.83 3.40
CA SER A 157 -4.64 4.81 2.40
C SER A 157 -5.88 4.00 2.84
N PHE A 158 -6.05 3.78 4.14
CA PHE A 158 -7.21 3.07 4.69
C PHE A 158 -8.33 3.99 5.18
N TRP A 159 -8.05 5.27 5.39
CA TRP A 159 -8.98 6.25 5.93
C TRP A 159 -9.11 7.46 5.01
N HIS A 160 -10.21 8.18 5.19
CA HIS A 160 -10.39 9.53 4.64
C HIS A 160 -9.98 10.58 5.68
N GLY A 161 -9.47 11.74 5.24
CA GLY A 161 -9.02 12.80 6.12
C GLY A 161 -7.51 12.77 6.38
N PHE A 162 -7.09 13.32 7.52
CA PHE A 162 -5.68 13.38 7.92
C PHE A 162 -5.27 12.07 8.59
N VAL A 163 -4.24 11.44 8.05
CA VAL A 163 -3.78 10.13 8.51
C VAL A 163 -2.31 10.19 8.87
N ARG A 164 -1.99 9.82 10.12
CA ARG A 164 -0.62 9.73 10.63
C ARG A 164 -0.16 8.27 10.63
N TRP A 165 1.01 8.02 10.06
CA TRP A 165 1.73 6.77 10.20
C TRP A 165 2.86 6.96 11.21
N ASP A 166 2.79 6.24 12.31
CA ASP A 166 3.78 6.31 13.37
C ASP A 166 5.04 5.49 12.99
N ARG A 167 6.21 6.10 13.24
CA ARG A 167 7.50 5.42 13.05
C ARG A 167 7.56 4.12 13.84
N GLY A 168 7.00 4.12 15.02
CA GLY A 168 7.15 3.06 15.99
C GLY A 168 8.57 3.00 16.58
N ALA A 169 8.71 2.30 17.70
CA ALA A 169 9.97 2.08 18.39
C ALA A 169 10.39 0.60 18.37
N ARG A 170 9.42 -0.31 18.25
CA ARG A 170 9.67 -1.76 18.32
C ARG A 170 10.41 -2.27 17.10
N ALA A 171 11.32 -3.21 17.31
CA ALA A 171 12.10 -3.82 16.23
C ALA A 171 11.24 -4.68 15.31
N ASP A 172 10.19 -5.32 15.83
CA ASP A 172 9.23 -6.12 15.07
C ASP A 172 8.25 -5.27 14.24
N GLY A 173 8.18 -3.95 14.52
CA GLY A 173 7.32 -3.01 13.81
C GLY A 173 5.83 -3.16 14.13
N SER A 174 5.46 -3.87 15.18
CA SER A 174 4.07 -4.07 15.60
C SER A 174 3.37 -2.79 16.06
N ASP A 175 4.14 -1.75 16.39
CA ASP A 175 3.69 -0.41 16.76
C ASP A 175 3.79 0.62 15.61
N SER A 176 4.17 0.17 14.40
CA SER A 176 4.34 1.03 13.22
C SER A 176 3.20 0.81 12.22
N PHE A 177 2.08 1.44 12.47
CA PHE A 177 0.88 1.46 11.63
C PHE A 177 0.29 2.86 11.58
N ALA A 178 -0.65 3.09 10.67
CA ALA A 178 -1.30 4.39 10.54
C ALA A 178 -2.63 4.44 11.29
N ARG A 179 -3.03 5.66 11.63
CA ARG A 179 -4.33 5.95 12.24
C ARG A 179 -4.89 7.28 11.75
N LEU A 180 -6.22 7.34 11.71
CA LEU A 180 -6.93 8.59 11.42
C LEU A 180 -6.72 9.57 12.56
N LEU A 181 -6.46 10.84 12.21
CA LEU A 181 -6.48 11.93 13.18
C LEU A 181 -7.90 12.50 13.29
N PRO A 182 -8.32 12.93 14.49
CA PRO A 182 -9.67 13.47 14.70
C PRO A 182 -9.85 14.89 14.13
N GLN A 183 -8.75 15.53 13.72
CA GLN A 183 -8.80 16.89 13.17
C GLN A 183 -9.44 16.89 11.79
N ASP A 184 -10.35 17.81 11.57
CA ASP A 184 -10.95 18.13 10.29
C ASP A 184 -10.60 19.55 9.86
N TRP A 185 -10.43 19.75 8.56
CA TRP A 185 -10.18 21.05 7.98
C TRP A 185 -10.97 21.18 6.67
N PRO A 186 -12.25 21.55 6.76
CA PRO A 186 -13.18 21.55 5.61
C PRO A 186 -12.74 22.48 4.46
N GLU A 187 -12.00 23.55 4.75
CA GLU A 187 -11.50 24.49 3.77
C GLU A 187 -10.21 24.06 3.09
N PHE A 188 -9.56 22.99 3.58
CA PHE A 188 -8.31 22.50 2.99
C PHE A 188 -8.54 22.00 1.56
N ARG A 189 -7.77 22.52 0.62
CA ARG A 189 -7.84 22.15 -0.80
C ARG A 189 -6.47 21.74 -1.30
N ILE A 190 -6.46 20.78 -2.21
CA ILE A 190 -5.26 20.36 -2.95
C ILE A 190 -5.53 20.56 -4.43
N ALA A 191 -4.74 21.40 -5.06
CA ALA A 191 -4.71 21.54 -6.51
C ALA A 191 -3.60 20.64 -7.07
N LEU A 192 -3.94 19.82 -8.07
CA LEU A 192 -3.00 18.98 -8.80
C LEU A 192 -2.69 19.65 -10.12
N LEU A 193 -1.45 20.10 -10.31
CA LEU A 193 -0.95 20.64 -11.56
C LEU A 193 -0.10 19.57 -12.26
N PRO A 194 -0.58 18.93 -13.34
CA PRO A 194 0.26 18.05 -14.14
C PRO A 194 1.22 18.89 -14.97
N VAL A 195 2.52 18.76 -14.72
CA VAL A 195 3.60 19.44 -15.48
C VAL A 195 4.18 18.52 -16.54
N ASP A 196 4.30 17.24 -16.21
CA ASP A 196 4.77 16.17 -17.09
C ASP A 196 3.92 14.94 -16.92
N THR A 197 3.47 14.38 -18.03
CA THR A 197 2.62 13.18 -18.07
C THR A 197 3.40 11.90 -18.38
N GLY A 198 4.71 12.03 -18.61
CA GLY A 198 5.60 10.92 -18.91
C GLY A 198 5.90 10.01 -17.71
N PRO A 199 6.49 8.83 -17.95
CA PRO A 199 6.94 7.94 -16.90
C PRO A 199 8.07 8.57 -16.10
N LYS A 200 8.04 8.40 -14.78
CA LYS A 200 9.09 8.92 -13.90
C LYS A 200 10.45 8.28 -14.21
N ALA A 201 11.47 9.09 -14.42
CA ALA A 201 12.85 8.62 -14.61
C ALA A 201 13.40 7.85 -13.40
N GLN A 202 12.95 8.18 -12.17
CA GLN A 202 13.35 7.49 -10.94
C GLN A 202 12.16 7.18 -10.04
N SER A 203 12.17 5.97 -9.47
CA SER A 203 11.16 5.59 -8.47
C SER A 203 11.44 6.29 -7.13
N SER A 204 10.38 6.52 -6.33
CA SER A 204 10.52 7.07 -4.97
C SER A 204 11.45 6.21 -4.08
N ARG A 205 11.51 4.90 -4.30
CA ARG A 205 12.40 3.99 -3.59
C ARG A 205 13.86 4.25 -3.91
N GLN A 206 14.18 4.49 -5.18
CA GLN A 206 15.54 4.86 -5.61
C GLN A 206 15.93 6.24 -5.06
N GLY A 207 15.03 7.24 -5.15
CA GLY A 207 15.24 8.57 -4.60
C GLY A 207 15.51 8.56 -3.10
N MET A 208 14.72 7.82 -2.32
CA MET A 208 14.98 7.65 -0.87
C MET A 208 16.36 7.04 -0.60
N GLY A 209 16.72 5.99 -1.32
CA GLY A 209 18.02 5.32 -1.17
C GLY A 209 19.19 6.23 -1.54
N HIS A 210 19.02 7.09 -2.54
CA HIS A 210 20.02 8.07 -2.94
C HIS A 210 20.22 9.16 -1.87
N THR A 211 19.12 9.73 -1.39
CA THR A 211 19.15 10.77 -0.33
C THR A 211 19.90 10.28 0.93
N LEU A 212 19.62 9.06 1.38
CA LEU A 212 20.28 8.46 2.55
C LEU A 212 21.81 8.35 2.39
N LYS A 213 22.29 8.20 1.14
CA LYS A 213 23.70 8.05 0.84
C LYS A 213 24.43 9.38 0.61
N THR A 214 23.73 10.40 0.15
CA THR A 214 24.33 11.62 -0.39
C THR A 214 24.00 12.90 0.37
N SER A 215 22.95 12.90 1.20
CA SER A 215 22.56 14.10 1.95
C SER A 215 23.17 14.12 3.35
N PRO A 216 24.11 15.02 3.64
CA PRO A 216 24.66 15.15 5.00
C PRO A 216 23.65 15.66 6.01
N LEU A 217 22.59 16.36 5.56
CA LEU A 217 21.53 16.90 6.41
C LEU A 217 20.52 15.84 6.86
N TYR A 218 20.52 14.66 6.24
CA TYR A 218 19.51 13.65 6.55
C TYR A 218 19.88 12.81 7.79
N THR A 219 21.13 12.72 8.12
CA THR A 219 21.66 11.98 9.27
C THR A 219 21.95 12.85 10.50
N ALA A 220 21.71 14.15 10.40
CA ALA A 220 21.91 15.12 11.48
C ALA A 220 20.77 15.12 12.51
#